data_67b0a74c1b9dcccfd5ddb7d494f1be2b
#
_entry.id   67b0a74c1b9dcccfd5ddb7d494f1be2b
#
_cell.length_a   1.000
_cell.length_b   1.000
_cell.length_c   1.000
_cell.angle_alpha   90.00
_cell.angle_beta   90.00
_cell.angle_gamma   90.00
#
_symmetry.space_group_name_H-M   'P 1'
#
loop_
_entity.id
_entity.type
_entity.pdbx_description
1 polymer ?
#
loop_
_entity_poly.entity_id
_entity_poly.type
_entity_poly.pdbx_seq_one_letter_code
_entity_poly.pdbx_strand_id
1 'polypeptide(L)'
;MYILTIDGKEKDGAYSVQDDEGNHVLYLFEQEDDASRYAMLLEEESFPDMHVMEVDPDMMMSVCETHGYEYTVITPNDIVIPPRTSKPNDFIWKDTLEKLSEHR
;
A
#
# COMPACT_ATOMS: atom_id res chain seq x y z
N MET A 1 8.46 5.57 6.09
CA MET A 1 8.07 4.93 4.83
C MET A 1 6.65 5.29 4.46
N TYR A 2 6.22 4.93 3.27
CA TYR A 2 4.95 5.37 2.73
C TYR A 2 4.16 4.21 2.17
N ILE A 3 2.84 4.24 2.38
CA ILE A 3 1.91 3.28 1.78
C ILE A 3 0.85 4.05 1.01
N LEU A 4 0.06 3.34 0.21
CA LEU A 4 -1.02 3.94 -0.57
C LEU A 4 -2.37 3.52 -0.01
N THR A 5 -3.27 4.49 0.12
CA THR A 5 -4.65 4.27 0.53
C THR A 5 -5.56 5.02 -0.43
N ILE A 6 -6.87 4.80 -0.32
CA ILE A 6 -7.83 5.59 -1.10
C ILE A 6 -8.02 6.92 -0.38
N ASP A 7 -7.90 8.03 -1.11
CA ASP A 7 -8.02 9.35 -0.53
C ASP A 7 -9.37 9.55 0.16
N GLY A 8 -9.33 9.94 1.43
CA GLY A 8 -10.52 10.12 2.23
C GLY A 8 -11.17 8.84 2.73
N LYS A 9 -10.59 7.68 2.40
CA LYS A 9 -11.16 6.37 2.78
C LYS A 9 -10.08 5.44 3.30
N GLU A 10 -9.26 5.91 4.23
CA GLU A 10 -8.16 5.13 4.80
C GLU A 10 -8.65 3.85 5.46
N LYS A 11 -9.91 3.82 5.91
CA LYS A 11 -10.51 2.62 6.49
C LYS A 11 -10.69 1.48 5.48
N ASP A 12 -10.61 1.80 4.17
CA ASP A 12 -10.71 0.76 3.14
C ASP A 12 -9.39 -0.01 2.99
N GLY A 13 -8.35 0.38 3.71
CA GLY A 13 -7.13 -0.39 3.83
C GLY A 13 -5.98 0.12 2.99
N ALA A 14 -4.86 -0.57 3.10
CA ALA A 14 -3.65 -0.26 2.36
C ALA A 14 -3.58 -1.07 1.06
N TYR A 15 -3.13 -0.43 0.00
CA TYR A 15 -2.95 -1.10 -1.28
C TYR A 15 -1.88 -2.19 -1.17
N SER A 16 -2.18 -3.35 -1.73
CA SER A 16 -1.26 -4.48 -1.81
C SER A 16 -1.32 -5.07 -3.20
N VAL A 17 -0.28 -5.82 -3.55
CA VAL A 17 -0.24 -6.57 -4.80
C VAL A 17 -0.47 -8.03 -4.48
N GLN A 18 -1.31 -8.72 -5.26
CA GLN A 18 -1.48 -10.15 -5.09
C GLN A 18 -0.48 -10.88 -5.97
N ASP A 19 0.21 -11.87 -5.38
CA ASP A 19 1.10 -12.73 -6.14
C ASP A 19 0.29 -13.84 -6.84
N ASP A 20 1.00 -14.74 -7.54
CA ASP A 20 0.35 -15.80 -8.30
C ASP A 20 -0.43 -16.78 -7.44
N GLU A 21 -0.10 -16.85 -6.15
CA GLU A 21 -0.75 -17.74 -5.19
C GLU A 21 -1.90 -17.03 -4.45
N GLY A 22 -2.15 -15.76 -4.76
CA GLY A 22 -3.19 -14.99 -4.12
C GLY A 22 -2.79 -14.33 -2.83
N ASN A 23 -1.52 -14.39 -2.45
CA ASN A 23 -1.03 -13.73 -1.24
C ASN A 23 -0.89 -12.24 -1.48
N HIS A 24 -1.24 -11.45 -0.46
CA HIS A 24 -1.10 -10.00 -0.53
C HIS A 24 0.33 -9.60 -0.14
N VAL A 25 0.93 -8.73 -0.95
CA VAL A 25 2.26 -8.18 -0.70
C VAL A 25 2.10 -6.66 -0.55
N LEU A 26 2.37 -6.16 0.64
CA LEU A 26 2.29 -4.72 0.90
C LEU A 26 3.53 -4.03 0.32
N TYR A 27 3.33 -2.96 -0.42
CA TYR A 27 4.44 -2.14 -0.91
C TYR A 27 4.71 -1.01 0.07
N LEU A 28 5.94 -1.01 0.62
CA LEU A 28 6.44 0.05 1.50
C LEU A 28 7.44 0.88 0.71
N PHE A 29 7.09 2.12 0.40
CA PHE A 29 7.97 3.00 -0.38
C PHE A 29 8.89 3.79 0.55
N GLU A 30 10.17 3.81 0.26
CA GLU A 30 11.13 4.60 1.03
C GLU A 30 10.96 6.09 0.79
N GLN A 31 10.58 6.46 -0.45
CA GLN A 31 10.46 7.85 -0.84
C GLN A 31 9.02 8.19 -1.21
N GLU A 32 8.58 9.36 -0.77
CA GLU A 32 7.24 9.84 -1.08
C GLU A 32 7.02 9.98 -2.59
N ASP A 33 8.05 10.43 -3.30
CA ASP A 33 7.95 10.63 -4.76
C ASP A 33 7.65 9.33 -5.50
N ASP A 34 8.25 8.23 -5.07
CA ASP A 34 8.01 6.93 -5.69
C ASP A 34 6.59 6.45 -5.41
N ALA A 35 6.11 6.66 -4.19
CA ALA A 35 4.73 6.32 -3.84
C ALA A 35 3.74 7.14 -4.67
N SER A 36 4.01 8.44 -4.81
CA SER A 36 3.15 9.34 -5.61
C SER A 36 3.11 8.93 -7.06
N ARG A 37 4.25 8.54 -7.61
CA ARG A 37 4.32 8.08 -9.01
C ARG A 37 3.49 6.81 -9.19
N TYR A 38 3.62 5.86 -8.27
CA TYR A 38 2.85 4.63 -8.34
C TYR A 38 1.35 4.90 -8.21
N ALA A 39 0.98 5.84 -7.33
CA ALA A 39 -0.42 6.25 -7.17
C ALA A 39 -0.99 6.78 -8.48
N MET A 40 -0.21 7.60 -9.21
CA MET A 40 -0.65 8.13 -10.50
C MET A 40 -0.88 7.01 -11.51
N LEU A 41 -0.01 6.00 -11.51
CA LEU A 41 -0.16 4.85 -12.40
C LEU A 41 -1.43 4.06 -12.07
N LEU A 42 -1.75 3.91 -10.79
CA LEU A 42 -2.99 3.25 -10.38
C LEU A 42 -4.22 4.04 -10.84
N GLU A 43 -4.17 5.36 -10.72
CA GLU A 43 -5.29 6.21 -11.16
C GLU A 43 -5.51 6.09 -12.67
N GLU A 44 -4.43 5.93 -13.43
CA GLU A 44 -4.53 5.65 -14.87
C GLU A 44 -5.19 4.31 -15.17
N GLU A 45 -5.11 3.36 -14.24
CA GLU A 45 -5.72 2.03 -14.35
C GLU A 45 -7.13 1.99 -13.75
N SER A 46 -7.77 3.15 -13.63
CA SER A 46 -9.14 3.31 -13.13
C SER A 46 -9.32 3.13 -11.63
N PHE A 47 -8.23 3.21 -10.86
CA PHE A 47 -8.35 3.29 -9.41
C PHE A 47 -8.85 4.67 -9.01
N PRO A 48 -9.56 4.79 -7.89
CA PRO A 48 -9.92 6.11 -7.36
C PRO A 48 -8.66 6.87 -6.95
N ASP A 49 -8.80 8.17 -6.66
CA ASP A 49 -7.69 8.99 -6.21
C ASP A 49 -7.03 8.36 -5.00
N MET A 50 -5.70 8.25 -5.05
CA MET A 50 -4.93 7.59 -4.01
C MET A 50 -4.28 8.61 -3.09
N HIS A 51 -4.15 8.23 -1.82
CA HIS A 51 -3.49 9.02 -0.79
C HIS A 51 -2.17 8.36 -0.41
N VAL A 52 -1.09 9.14 -0.38
CA VAL A 52 0.21 8.67 0.10
C VAL A 52 0.26 8.94 1.59
N MET A 53 0.37 7.88 2.39
CA MET A 53 0.34 7.97 3.84
C MET A 53 1.67 7.57 4.44
N GLU A 54 2.24 8.45 5.26
CA GLU A 54 3.48 8.12 5.97
C GLU A 54 3.20 7.19 7.14
N VAL A 55 4.05 6.16 7.29
CA VAL A 55 3.88 5.16 8.34
C VAL A 55 5.23 4.83 8.97
N ASP A 56 5.18 4.32 10.21
CA ASP A 56 6.36 3.80 10.90
C ASP A 56 6.69 2.44 10.27
N PRO A 57 7.91 2.26 9.71
CA PRO A 57 8.25 1.02 9.05
C PRO A 57 8.25 -0.19 9.99
N ASP A 58 8.77 -0.03 11.20
CA ASP A 58 8.83 -1.15 12.15
C ASP A 58 7.44 -1.62 12.55
N MET A 59 6.54 -0.67 12.77
CA MET A 59 5.15 -1.00 13.09
C MET A 59 4.49 -1.74 11.94
N MET A 60 4.69 -1.27 10.70
CA MET A 60 4.07 -1.89 9.54
C MET A 60 4.60 -3.30 9.31
N MET A 61 5.90 -3.50 9.49
CA MET A 61 6.49 -4.82 9.36
C MET A 61 5.94 -5.79 10.41
N SER A 62 5.78 -5.32 11.65
CA SER A 62 5.19 -6.13 12.72
C SER A 62 3.75 -6.51 12.42
N VAL A 63 2.97 -5.56 11.90
CA VAL A 63 1.57 -5.82 11.55
C VAL A 63 1.48 -6.85 10.42
N CYS A 64 2.36 -6.75 9.42
CA CYS A 64 2.42 -7.74 8.36
C CYS A 64 2.70 -9.13 8.91
N GLU A 65 3.69 -9.25 9.78
CA GLU A 65 4.05 -10.54 10.37
C GLU A 65 2.91 -11.12 11.20
N THR A 66 2.24 -10.27 11.98
CA THR A 66 1.13 -10.71 12.83
C THR A 66 -0.03 -11.24 12.00
N HIS A 67 -0.32 -10.63 10.87
CA HIS A 67 -1.45 -11.01 10.03
C HIS A 67 -1.09 -11.97 8.90
N GLY A 68 0.18 -12.35 8.80
CA GLY A 68 0.62 -13.30 7.78
C GLY A 68 0.71 -12.69 6.37
N TYR A 69 0.85 -11.39 6.26
CA TYR A 69 1.06 -10.72 4.98
C TYR A 69 2.55 -10.55 4.69
N GLU A 70 2.88 -10.59 3.42
CA GLU A 70 4.23 -10.27 2.97
C GLU A 70 4.35 -8.79 2.71
N TYR A 71 5.59 -8.28 2.68
CA TYR A 71 5.83 -6.89 2.31
C TYR A 71 7.14 -6.80 1.51
N THR A 72 7.23 -5.74 0.72
CA THR A 72 8.42 -5.45 -0.08
C THR A 72 8.73 -3.96 0.09
N VAL A 73 9.99 -3.65 0.36
CA VAL A 73 10.44 -2.26 0.43
C VAL A 73 10.84 -1.81 -0.96
N ILE A 74 10.23 -0.73 -1.43
CA ILE A 74 10.51 -0.14 -2.74
C ILE A 74 11.47 1.02 -2.54
N THR A 75 12.65 0.91 -3.14
CA THR A 75 13.69 1.94 -3.04
C THR A 75 13.68 2.82 -4.30
N PRO A 76 14.38 3.98 -4.27
CA PRO A 76 14.45 4.83 -5.47
C PRO A 76 15.08 4.15 -6.69
N ASN A 77 15.80 3.05 -6.49
CA ASN A 77 16.42 2.31 -7.57
C ASN A 77 15.49 1.25 -8.18
N ASP A 78 14.35 1.00 -7.55
CA ASP A 78 13.39 0.03 -8.04
C ASP A 78 12.44 0.70 -9.01
N ILE A 79 12.18 0.02 -10.13
CA ILE A 79 11.18 0.47 -11.10
C ILE A 79 10.00 -0.47 -10.96
N VAL A 80 8.91 0.03 -10.38
CA VAL A 80 7.70 -0.77 -10.18
C VAL A 80 6.54 -0.13 -10.91
N ILE A 81 5.70 -0.98 -11.50
CA ILE A 81 4.46 -0.56 -12.14
C ILE A 81 3.34 -1.46 -11.64
N PRO A 82 2.09 -0.96 -11.59
CA PRO A 82 0.98 -1.82 -11.18
C PRO A 82 0.81 -3.00 -12.14
N PRO A 83 0.59 -4.21 -11.60
CA PRO A 83 0.28 -5.35 -12.45
C PRO A 83 -1.01 -5.09 -13.23
N ARG A 84 -1.11 -5.66 -14.43
CA ARG A 84 -2.32 -5.51 -15.25
C ARG A 84 -3.55 -6.12 -14.58
N THR A 85 -3.33 -7.02 -13.64
CA THR A 85 -4.40 -7.67 -12.88
C THR A 85 -4.79 -6.91 -11.62
N SER A 86 -4.14 -5.76 -11.33
CA SER A 86 -4.50 -4.93 -10.17
C SER A 86 -5.95 -4.51 -10.25
N LYS A 87 -6.63 -4.55 -9.11
CA LYS A 87 -8.05 -4.24 -9.00
C LYS A 87 -8.31 -3.37 -7.78
N PRO A 88 -9.41 -2.58 -7.77
CA PRO A 88 -9.73 -1.75 -6.62
C PRO A 88 -9.95 -2.51 -5.31
N ASN A 89 -10.07 -3.84 -5.34
CA ASN A 89 -10.23 -4.65 -4.13
C ASN A 89 -8.92 -5.23 -3.62
N ASP A 90 -7.77 -4.80 -4.16
CA ASP A 90 -6.44 -5.24 -3.69
C ASP A 90 -5.98 -4.43 -2.48
N PHE A 91 -6.85 -4.33 -1.48
CA PHE A 91 -6.53 -3.59 -0.25
C PHE A 91 -6.60 -4.51 0.97
N ILE A 92 -5.70 -4.30 1.91
CA ILE A 92 -5.61 -5.07 3.15
C ILE A 92 -5.82 -4.15 4.34
N TRP A 93 -6.13 -4.74 5.50
CA TRP A 93 -6.34 -4.05 6.77
C TRP A 93 -7.51 -3.07 6.74
N LYS A 94 -8.60 -3.48 6.10
CA LYS A 94 -9.83 -2.68 6.15
C LYS A 94 -10.23 -2.47 7.59
N ASP A 95 -10.57 -1.22 7.93
CA ASP A 95 -10.97 -0.80 9.28
C ASP A 95 -9.83 -0.79 10.31
N THR A 96 -8.67 -1.41 10.01
CA THR A 96 -7.54 -1.46 10.94
C THR A 96 -6.62 -0.25 10.77
N LEU A 97 -6.41 0.16 9.53
CA LEU A 97 -5.46 1.22 9.21
C LEU A 97 -5.86 2.57 9.81
N GLU A 98 -7.15 2.84 9.90
CA GLU A 98 -7.67 4.05 10.51
C GLU A 98 -7.22 4.15 11.97
N LYS A 99 -7.25 3.04 12.70
CA LYS A 99 -6.79 3.01 14.08
C LYS A 99 -5.30 3.22 14.19
N LEU A 100 -4.53 2.70 13.25
CA LEU A 100 -3.07 2.89 13.25
C LEU A 100 -2.72 4.35 13.04
N SER A 101 -3.43 5.06 12.19
CA SER A 101 -3.17 6.47 11.92
C SER A 101 -3.55 7.38 13.08
N GLU A 102 -4.40 6.93 13.99
CA GLU A 102 -4.81 7.69 15.17
C GLU A 102 -3.79 7.63 16.30
N HIS A 103 -2.82 6.75 16.22
CA HIS A 103 -1.87 6.51 17.30
C HIS A 103 -0.53 7.24 17.10
N ARG A 104 -0.55 8.36 16.47
CA ARG A 104 0.66 9.13 16.27
C ARG A 104 0.97 10.02 17.45
#